data_fd24249e06dd53e951d1e12cd95085d9
#
_entry.id   fd24249e06dd53e951d1e12cd95085d9
#
_cell.length_a   1.000
_cell.length_b   1.000
_cell.length_c   1.000
_cell.angle_alpha   90.00
_cell.angle_beta   90.00
_cell.angle_gamma   90.00
#
_symmetry.space_group_name_H-M   'P 1'
#
loop_
_entity.id
_entity.type
_entity.pdbx_description
1 polymer ?
#
loop_
_entity_poly.entity_id
_entity_poly.type
_entity_poly.pdbx_seq_one_letter_code
_entity_poly.pdbx_strand_id
1 'polypeptide(L)'
;MAIDCVDVAGALRALDISSQEMEFGAVKLLTSLATDDPRKVEIPHIGSIQAFSEFCIKNLKDYVDTDFVFLVQQDGFILNPQSWEDEFLKYDYIGAPWLVADWSVRDFAFPESLLGKVIVGNGGFCIRSKKFLETSARLAEEGAFSNYHPEDVSMCVWNRDLFEAAGITFAPPDVAARFSIEGDDAVYDKQFGFHGLKWTDISKWIKENPQWGVVNLLKPH
;
A
#
# COMPACT_ATOMS: atom_id res chain seq x y z
N MET A 1 -7.65 -6.35 0.78
CA MET A 1 -8.40 -5.76 -0.36
C MET A 1 -7.42 -5.42 -1.47
N ALA A 2 -7.76 -5.68 -2.73
CA ALA A 2 -7.04 -5.18 -3.90
C ALA A 2 -7.96 -4.29 -4.74
N ILE A 3 -7.38 -3.31 -5.45
CA ILE A 3 -8.08 -2.41 -6.37
C ILE A 3 -7.34 -2.49 -7.69
N ASP A 4 -7.93 -3.07 -8.70
CA ASP A 4 -7.27 -3.25 -9.99
C ASP A 4 -8.27 -3.26 -11.16
N CYS A 5 -8.09 -2.37 -12.12
CA CYS A 5 -8.85 -2.31 -13.37
C CYS A 5 -7.96 -2.59 -14.61
N VAL A 6 -6.82 -3.29 -14.41
CA VAL A 6 -5.84 -3.59 -15.46
C VAL A 6 -5.46 -5.08 -15.46
N ASP A 7 -5.03 -5.62 -14.31
CA ASP A 7 -4.57 -7.00 -14.14
C ASP A 7 -5.30 -7.73 -13.01
N VAL A 8 -6.54 -8.15 -13.28
CA VAL A 8 -7.35 -8.92 -12.32
C VAL A 8 -6.65 -10.20 -11.87
N ALA A 9 -5.93 -10.88 -12.76
CA ALA A 9 -5.26 -12.15 -12.41
C ALA A 9 -4.10 -11.93 -11.42
N GLY A 10 -3.31 -10.87 -11.63
CA GLY A 10 -2.26 -10.48 -10.69
C GLY A 10 -2.81 -10.05 -9.33
N ALA A 11 -3.89 -9.25 -9.32
CA ALA A 11 -4.55 -8.83 -8.10
C ALA A 11 -5.15 -10.01 -7.32
N LEU A 12 -5.82 -10.95 -7.99
CA LEU A 12 -6.35 -12.16 -7.37
C LEU A 12 -5.24 -13.03 -6.78
N ARG A 13 -4.13 -13.19 -7.48
CA ARG A 13 -2.97 -13.93 -6.97
C ARG A 13 -2.41 -13.28 -5.69
N ALA A 14 -2.29 -11.95 -5.64
CA ALA A 14 -1.83 -11.25 -4.44
C ALA A 14 -2.80 -11.44 -3.26
N LEU A 15 -4.12 -11.43 -3.52
CA LEU A 15 -5.15 -11.74 -2.52
C LEU A 15 -5.03 -13.19 -2.04
N ASP A 16 -4.82 -14.16 -2.95
CA ASP A 16 -4.69 -15.58 -2.61
C ASP A 16 -3.46 -15.83 -1.74
N ILE A 17 -2.29 -15.29 -2.11
CA ILE A 17 -1.07 -15.36 -1.32
C ILE A 17 -1.29 -14.77 0.07
N SER A 18 -1.87 -13.57 0.13
CA SER A 18 -2.07 -12.85 1.39
C SER A 18 -3.11 -13.50 2.31
N SER A 19 -4.01 -14.31 1.78
CA SER A 19 -5.08 -14.97 2.55
C SER A 19 -4.76 -16.41 2.93
N GLN A 20 -3.62 -16.96 2.52
CA GLN A 20 -3.31 -18.38 2.70
C GLN A 20 -3.23 -18.78 4.19
N GLU A 21 -2.58 -17.94 5.01
CA GLU A 21 -2.36 -18.21 6.43
C GLU A 21 -2.85 -17.06 7.33
N MET A 22 -3.68 -16.17 6.78
CA MET A 22 -4.25 -15.03 7.49
C MET A 22 -5.77 -15.06 7.39
N GLU A 23 -6.44 -14.82 8.51
CA GLU A 23 -7.89 -14.66 8.55
C GLU A 23 -8.27 -13.18 8.48
N PHE A 24 -9.11 -12.83 7.50
CA PHE A 24 -9.65 -11.49 7.30
C PHE A 24 -11.18 -11.51 7.46
N GLY A 25 -11.76 -10.46 8.01
CA GLY A 25 -13.20 -10.29 8.09
C GLY A 25 -13.89 -10.28 6.71
N ALA A 26 -13.18 -9.77 5.69
CA ALA A 26 -13.59 -9.85 4.28
C ALA A 26 -12.37 -9.74 3.36
N VAL A 27 -12.41 -10.43 2.22
CA VAL A 27 -11.44 -10.28 1.13
C VAL A 27 -12.19 -9.75 -0.08
N LYS A 28 -11.80 -8.57 -0.59
CA LYS A 28 -12.49 -7.88 -1.69
C LYS A 28 -11.52 -7.56 -2.82
N LEU A 29 -11.95 -7.79 -4.06
CA LEU A 29 -11.33 -7.25 -5.28
C LEU A 29 -12.24 -6.15 -5.84
N LEU A 30 -11.81 -4.91 -5.76
CA LEU A 30 -12.50 -3.77 -6.37
C LEU A 30 -12.06 -3.65 -7.83
N THR A 31 -12.97 -3.89 -8.78
CA THR A 31 -12.67 -3.84 -10.21
C THR A 31 -13.90 -3.56 -11.06
N SER A 32 -13.69 -2.91 -12.22
CA SER A 32 -14.69 -2.78 -13.28
C SER A 32 -14.56 -3.87 -14.36
N LEU A 33 -13.52 -4.72 -14.27
CA LEU A 33 -13.29 -5.75 -15.25
C LEU A 33 -14.16 -6.99 -14.97
N ALA A 34 -14.47 -7.74 -16.01
CA ALA A 34 -15.23 -8.99 -15.88
C ALA A 34 -14.40 -10.06 -15.16
N THR A 35 -14.98 -10.67 -14.14
CA THR A 35 -14.47 -11.84 -13.47
C THR A 35 -15.62 -12.54 -12.74
N ASP A 36 -15.57 -13.87 -12.63
CA ASP A 36 -16.52 -14.68 -11.87
C ASP A 36 -16.07 -14.93 -10.42
N ASP A 37 -14.95 -14.30 -10.00
CA ASP A 37 -14.46 -14.44 -8.63
C ASP A 37 -15.46 -13.85 -7.63
N PRO A 38 -15.88 -14.60 -6.60
CA PRO A 38 -16.90 -14.16 -5.64
C PRO A 38 -16.47 -12.98 -4.76
N ARG A 39 -15.17 -12.66 -4.72
CA ARG A 39 -14.61 -11.49 -3.99
C ARG A 39 -14.76 -10.19 -4.75
N LYS A 40 -15.24 -10.24 -6.01
CA LYS A 40 -15.44 -9.05 -6.84
C LYS A 40 -16.46 -8.11 -6.21
N VAL A 41 -16.07 -6.84 -6.13
CA VAL A 41 -16.96 -5.71 -5.88
C VAL A 41 -16.85 -4.77 -7.08
N GLU A 42 -17.98 -4.51 -7.73
CA GLU A 42 -18.01 -3.62 -8.90
C GLU A 42 -17.73 -2.18 -8.50
N ILE A 43 -16.84 -1.53 -9.24
CA ILE A 43 -16.51 -0.11 -9.08
C ILE A 43 -16.55 0.59 -10.46
N PRO A 44 -16.69 1.93 -10.51
CA PRO A 44 -16.47 2.67 -11.74
C PRO A 44 -15.09 2.39 -12.34
N HIS A 45 -15.01 2.37 -13.67
CA HIS A 45 -13.74 2.11 -14.36
C HIS A 45 -12.65 3.14 -13.99
N ILE A 46 -11.52 2.64 -13.51
CA ILE A 46 -10.34 3.44 -13.19
C ILE A 46 -9.40 3.36 -14.41
N GLY A 47 -9.41 4.41 -15.25
CA GLY A 47 -8.71 4.42 -16.52
C GLY A 47 -7.29 5.02 -16.50
N SER A 48 -6.82 5.51 -15.35
CA SER A 48 -5.49 6.10 -15.21
C SER A 48 -4.97 5.98 -13.79
N ILE A 49 -3.65 6.15 -13.61
CA ILE A 49 -3.03 6.16 -12.28
C ILE A 49 -3.48 7.37 -11.44
N GLN A 50 -3.78 8.51 -12.10
CA GLN A 50 -4.34 9.69 -11.43
C GLN A 50 -5.75 9.40 -10.89
N ALA A 51 -6.59 8.74 -11.70
CA ALA A 51 -7.93 8.33 -11.28
C ALA A 51 -7.88 7.30 -10.14
N PHE A 52 -6.88 6.40 -10.15
CA PHE A 52 -6.62 5.47 -9.05
C PHE A 52 -6.30 6.22 -7.76
N SER A 53 -5.38 7.18 -7.81
CA SER A 53 -5.01 7.99 -6.66
C SER A 53 -6.20 8.77 -6.10
N GLU A 54 -6.99 9.38 -6.98
CA GLU A 54 -8.20 10.10 -6.60
C GLU A 54 -9.24 9.17 -5.95
N PHE A 55 -9.45 7.98 -6.50
CA PHE A 55 -10.34 6.96 -5.94
C PHE A 55 -9.89 6.53 -4.54
N CYS A 56 -8.59 6.24 -4.35
CA CYS A 56 -8.05 5.85 -3.05
C CYS A 56 -8.22 6.93 -1.98
N ILE A 57 -8.13 8.19 -2.34
CA ILE A 57 -8.26 9.32 -1.41
C ILE A 57 -9.73 9.64 -1.10
N LYS A 58 -10.60 9.64 -2.11
CA LYS A 58 -11.98 10.14 -1.97
C LYS A 58 -13.02 9.07 -1.70
N ASN A 59 -12.88 7.90 -2.34
CA ASN A 59 -13.96 6.94 -2.47
C ASN A 59 -13.71 5.63 -1.74
N LEU A 60 -12.45 5.27 -1.44
CA LEU A 60 -12.13 3.98 -0.83
C LEU A 60 -12.88 3.72 0.49
N LYS A 61 -13.17 4.76 1.27
CA LYS A 61 -13.95 4.69 2.52
C LYS A 61 -15.32 4.02 2.35
N ASP A 62 -15.92 4.13 1.17
CA ASP A 62 -17.27 3.62 0.89
C ASP A 62 -17.31 2.10 0.68
N TYR A 63 -16.13 1.46 0.57
CA TYR A 63 -15.96 0.01 0.36
C TYR A 63 -15.42 -0.72 1.59
N VAL A 64 -15.19 0.01 2.71
CA VAL A 64 -14.58 -0.52 3.94
C VAL A 64 -15.58 -0.46 5.09
N ASP A 65 -16.01 -1.64 5.54
CA ASP A 65 -16.99 -1.81 6.62
C ASP A 65 -16.33 -2.15 7.98
N THR A 66 -15.02 -2.37 7.99
CA THR A 66 -14.21 -2.74 9.16
C THR A 66 -13.40 -1.56 9.68
N ASP A 67 -12.84 -1.67 10.88
CA ASP A 67 -12.01 -0.61 11.49
C ASP A 67 -10.73 -0.33 10.68
N PHE A 68 -10.25 -1.34 9.96
CA PHE A 68 -9.05 -1.26 9.13
C PHE A 68 -9.27 -1.91 7.77
N VAL A 69 -8.61 -1.41 6.76
CA VAL A 69 -8.40 -2.06 5.47
C VAL A 69 -6.92 -2.37 5.29
N PHE A 70 -6.65 -3.58 4.84
CA PHE A 70 -5.34 -4.00 4.38
C PHE A 70 -5.34 -3.99 2.85
N LEU A 71 -4.52 -3.14 2.25
CA LEU A 71 -4.37 -3.01 0.80
C LEU A 71 -3.19 -3.83 0.32
N VAL A 72 -3.40 -4.55 -0.77
CA VAL A 72 -2.39 -5.32 -1.50
C VAL A 72 -2.49 -5.01 -2.99
N GLN A 73 -1.40 -5.14 -3.70
CA GLN A 73 -1.33 -5.01 -5.17
C GLN A 73 -0.69 -6.25 -5.78
N GLN A 74 -0.78 -6.39 -7.11
CA GLN A 74 -0.17 -7.52 -7.83
C GLN A 74 1.33 -7.71 -7.55
N ASP A 75 2.01 -6.64 -7.16
CA ASP A 75 3.43 -6.57 -6.83
C ASP A 75 3.71 -6.19 -5.37
N GLY A 76 2.71 -6.36 -4.49
CA GLY A 76 2.81 -6.12 -3.04
C GLY A 76 1.84 -7.01 -2.27
N PHE A 77 2.35 -7.99 -1.52
CA PHE A 77 1.55 -8.97 -0.78
C PHE A 77 2.31 -9.51 0.44
N ILE A 78 1.62 -10.30 1.27
CA ILE A 78 2.20 -10.90 2.49
C ILE A 78 3.24 -11.95 2.09
N LEU A 79 4.43 -11.85 2.65
CA LEU A 79 5.53 -12.81 2.46
C LEU A 79 5.66 -13.79 3.63
N ASN A 80 5.45 -13.30 4.85
CA ASN A 80 5.64 -14.06 6.07
C ASN A 80 4.52 -13.81 7.08
N PRO A 81 3.41 -14.56 7.02
CA PRO A 81 2.28 -14.40 7.94
C PRO A 81 2.66 -14.52 9.41
N GLN A 82 3.71 -15.31 9.72
CA GLN A 82 4.20 -15.50 11.09
C GLN A 82 4.87 -14.25 11.70
N SER A 83 5.18 -13.25 10.87
CA SER A 83 5.70 -11.95 11.32
C SER A 83 4.59 -10.92 11.57
N TRP A 84 3.32 -11.32 11.61
CA TRP A 84 2.25 -10.45 12.05
C TRP A 84 2.44 -10.01 13.50
N GLU A 85 2.25 -8.73 13.75
CA GLU A 85 2.26 -8.13 15.09
C GLU A 85 1.00 -7.29 15.27
N ASP A 86 0.26 -7.48 16.38
CA ASP A 86 -0.93 -6.66 16.70
C ASP A 86 -0.58 -5.18 16.87
N GLU A 87 0.70 -4.87 17.05
CA GLU A 87 1.21 -3.51 17.08
C GLU A 87 0.93 -2.74 15.79
N PHE A 88 0.86 -3.40 14.64
CA PHE A 88 0.57 -2.78 13.34
C PHE A 88 -0.81 -2.09 13.32
N LEU A 89 -1.76 -2.58 14.12
CA LEU A 89 -3.10 -2.00 14.25
C LEU A 89 -3.18 -0.85 15.27
N LYS A 90 -2.09 -0.43 15.90
CA LYS A 90 -2.09 0.74 16.80
C LYS A 90 -2.03 2.06 16.06
N TYR A 91 -1.75 2.04 14.77
CA TYR A 91 -1.56 3.21 13.92
C TYR A 91 -2.68 3.33 12.88
N ASP A 92 -3.05 4.55 12.54
CA ASP A 92 -4.04 4.80 11.49
C ASP A 92 -3.49 4.52 10.08
N TYR A 93 -2.14 4.57 9.93
CA TYR A 93 -1.44 4.23 8.69
C TYR A 93 -0.13 3.52 8.97
N ILE A 94 0.09 2.42 8.27
CA ILE A 94 1.37 1.72 8.20
C ILE A 94 1.60 1.19 6.78
N GLY A 95 2.80 1.41 6.24
CA GLY A 95 3.32 0.89 4.98
C GLY A 95 4.82 0.70 5.09
N ALA A 96 5.57 0.70 3.98
CA ALA A 96 7.02 0.57 4.02
C ALA A 96 7.72 1.87 4.46
N PRO A 97 8.85 1.80 5.16
CA PRO A 97 9.70 2.96 5.42
C PRO A 97 10.48 3.34 4.16
N TRP A 98 10.57 4.66 3.87
CA TRP A 98 11.32 5.24 2.76
C TRP A 98 12.47 6.11 3.27
N LEU A 99 13.69 5.85 2.84
CA LEU A 99 14.79 6.80 2.99
C LEU A 99 14.62 7.92 1.95
N VAL A 100 14.43 9.14 2.42
CA VAL A 100 14.30 10.31 1.54
C VAL A 100 15.65 10.66 0.95
N ALA A 101 15.83 10.45 -0.33
CA ALA A 101 17.04 10.71 -1.10
C ALA A 101 16.85 11.92 -2.05
N ASP A 102 17.93 12.36 -2.70
CA ASP A 102 17.88 13.49 -3.63
C ASP A 102 16.84 13.33 -4.75
N TRP A 103 16.65 12.11 -5.26
CA TRP A 103 15.62 11.82 -6.27
C TRP A 103 14.21 11.99 -5.71
N SER A 104 13.96 11.70 -4.42
CA SER A 104 12.66 11.92 -3.80
C SER A 104 12.28 13.40 -3.82
N VAL A 105 13.25 14.27 -3.55
CA VAL A 105 13.06 15.73 -3.60
C VAL A 105 12.85 16.21 -5.03
N ARG A 106 13.69 15.75 -5.97
CA ARG A 106 13.67 16.20 -7.36
C ARG A 106 12.45 15.71 -8.13
N ASP A 107 12.11 14.41 -8.01
CA ASP A 107 11.15 13.74 -8.88
C ASP A 107 9.75 13.69 -8.29
N PHE A 108 9.63 13.72 -6.95
CA PHE A 108 8.36 13.65 -6.22
C PHE A 108 8.10 14.89 -5.35
N ALA A 109 8.91 15.93 -5.48
CA ALA A 109 8.78 17.17 -4.74
C ALA A 109 8.64 16.97 -3.20
N PHE A 110 9.41 16.05 -2.64
CA PHE A 110 9.50 15.93 -1.19
C PHE A 110 10.12 17.18 -0.60
N PRO A 111 9.69 17.63 0.58
CA PRO A 111 10.36 18.74 1.27
C PRO A 111 11.85 18.47 1.49
N GLU A 112 12.73 19.40 1.15
CA GLU A 112 14.18 19.29 1.38
C GLU A 112 14.52 19.01 2.86
N SER A 113 13.68 19.49 3.77
CA SER A 113 13.82 19.25 5.21
C SER A 113 13.71 17.78 5.61
N LEU A 114 13.21 16.92 4.72
CA LEU A 114 13.13 15.47 4.91
C LEU A 114 14.33 14.71 4.36
N LEU A 115 15.22 15.34 3.61
CA LEU A 115 16.39 14.69 3.02
C LEU A 115 17.23 13.97 4.09
N GLY A 116 17.55 12.70 3.82
CA GLY A 116 18.28 11.82 4.73
C GLY A 116 17.45 11.27 5.91
N LYS A 117 16.17 11.63 6.03
CA LYS A 117 15.26 11.07 7.03
C LYS A 117 14.55 9.83 6.48
N VAL A 118 14.10 8.97 7.39
CA VAL A 118 13.23 7.85 7.07
C VAL A 118 11.79 8.24 7.43
N ILE A 119 10.89 8.11 6.46
CA ILE A 119 9.45 8.35 6.62
C ILE A 119 8.68 7.08 6.26
N VAL A 120 7.42 7.00 6.66
CA VAL A 120 6.55 5.85 6.35
C VAL A 120 5.52 6.26 5.32
N GLY A 121 5.45 5.49 4.24
CA GLY A 121 4.53 5.66 3.14
C GLY A 121 4.14 4.33 2.51
N ASN A 122 4.08 4.26 1.17
CA ASN A 122 3.70 3.11 0.36
C ASN A 122 2.19 2.81 0.36
N GLY A 123 1.56 2.99 -0.80
CA GLY A 123 0.14 2.71 -1.02
C GLY A 123 -0.16 1.28 -1.46
N GLY A 124 0.83 0.56 -2.01
CA GLY A 124 0.64 -0.75 -2.64
C GLY A 124 0.62 -1.93 -1.67
N PHE A 125 1.21 -1.75 -0.47
CA PHE A 125 1.12 -2.71 0.62
C PHE A 125 1.04 -1.94 1.94
N CYS A 126 -0.16 -1.72 2.44
CA CYS A 126 -0.38 -0.90 3.64
C CYS A 126 -1.65 -1.27 4.39
N ILE A 127 -1.71 -0.88 5.66
CA ILE A 127 -2.94 -0.86 6.44
C ILE A 127 -3.35 0.60 6.66
N ARG A 128 -4.65 0.86 6.47
CA ARG A 128 -5.28 2.16 6.71
C ARG A 128 -6.48 1.98 7.65
N SER A 129 -6.58 2.78 8.70
CA SER A 129 -7.77 2.78 9.55
C SER A 129 -8.95 3.40 8.81
N LYS A 130 -10.18 3.07 9.24
CA LYS A 130 -11.39 3.74 8.74
C LYS A 130 -11.33 5.24 8.99
N LYS A 131 -10.81 5.65 10.15
CA LYS A 131 -10.56 7.05 10.50
C LYS A 131 -9.62 7.73 9.50
N PHE A 132 -8.55 7.05 9.05
CA PHE A 132 -7.65 7.57 8.01
C PHE A 132 -8.41 7.81 6.69
N LEU A 133 -9.21 6.83 6.24
CA LEU A 133 -9.97 6.91 4.99
C LEU A 133 -11.02 8.04 5.03
N GLU A 134 -11.74 8.17 6.13
CA GLU A 134 -12.74 9.24 6.34
C GLU A 134 -12.06 10.62 6.38
N THR A 135 -10.89 10.71 7.02
CA THR A 135 -10.10 11.94 7.06
C THR A 135 -9.60 12.33 5.67
N SER A 136 -9.08 11.38 4.87
CA SER A 136 -8.62 11.67 3.52
C SER A 136 -9.74 12.18 2.62
N ALA A 137 -10.92 11.54 2.65
CA ALA A 137 -12.07 11.96 1.88
C ALA A 137 -12.56 13.37 2.29
N ARG A 138 -12.68 13.64 3.60
CA ARG A 138 -13.07 14.96 4.11
C ARG A 138 -12.08 16.05 3.70
N LEU A 139 -10.78 15.84 3.84
CA LEU A 139 -9.76 16.79 3.41
C LEU A 139 -9.82 17.05 1.90
N ALA A 140 -10.13 16.01 1.10
CA ALA A 140 -10.34 16.19 -0.33
C ALA A 140 -11.58 17.01 -0.66
N GLU A 141 -12.71 16.80 0.03
CA GLU A 141 -13.94 17.60 -0.10
C GLU A 141 -13.71 19.06 0.29
N GLU A 142 -12.88 19.32 1.29
CA GLU A 142 -12.46 20.66 1.73
C GLU A 142 -11.48 21.34 0.76
N GLY A 143 -11.01 20.62 -0.28
CA GLY A 143 -10.06 21.16 -1.27
C GLY A 143 -8.62 21.27 -0.76
N ALA A 144 -8.26 20.49 0.26
CA ALA A 144 -6.93 20.54 0.89
C ALA A 144 -5.80 19.99 -0.01
N PHE A 145 -6.14 19.11 -0.97
CA PHE A 145 -5.16 18.48 -1.85
C PHE A 145 -4.95 19.31 -3.11
N SER A 146 -3.73 19.78 -3.34
CA SER A 146 -3.33 20.40 -4.61
C SER A 146 -3.04 19.37 -5.70
N ASN A 147 -2.66 18.15 -5.32
CA ASN A 147 -2.41 17.00 -6.20
C ASN A 147 -2.75 15.70 -5.47
N TYR A 148 -3.43 14.78 -6.15
CA TYR A 148 -3.79 13.47 -5.62
C TYR A 148 -2.77 12.38 -5.93
N HIS A 149 -1.93 12.56 -6.96
CA HIS A 149 -1.02 11.50 -7.45
C HIS A 149 0.45 11.86 -7.22
N PRO A 150 1.25 10.89 -6.71
CA PRO A 150 0.88 9.57 -6.17
C PRO A 150 0.11 9.72 -4.84
N GLU A 151 -0.90 8.86 -4.61
CA GLU A 151 -1.79 9.02 -3.46
C GLU A 151 -1.08 8.85 -2.11
N ASP A 152 -0.14 7.94 -2.03
CA ASP A 152 0.67 7.70 -0.84
C ASP A 152 1.61 8.88 -0.54
N VAL A 153 2.29 9.43 -1.56
CA VAL A 153 3.08 10.65 -1.42
C VAL A 153 2.18 11.82 -1.03
N SER A 154 1.00 11.93 -1.66
CA SER A 154 0.05 12.99 -1.37
C SER A 154 -0.39 12.98 0.10
N MET A 155 -0.73 11.80 0.64
CA MET A 155 -1.22 11.67 2.01
C MET A 155 -0.10 11.61 3.05
N CYS A 156 0.98 10.86 2.76
CA CYS A 156 2.02 10.58 3.74
C CYS A 156 3.17 11.59 3.77
N VAL A 157 3.26 12.45 2.73
CA VAL A 157 4.34 13.43 2.60
C VAL A 157 3.80 14.85 2.47
N TRP A 158 3.13 15.17 1.35
CA TRP A 158 2.75 16.56 1.05
C TRP A 158 1.71 17.14 2.00
N ASN A 159 0.77 16.31 2.45
CA ASN A 159 -0.33 16.74 3.32
C ASN A 159 -0.28 16.06 4.70
N ARG A 160 0.83 15.43 5.06
CA ARG A 160 0.98 14.69 6.32
C ARG A 160 0.57 15.51 7.54
N ASP A 161 0.99 16.77 7.59
CA ASP A 161 0.69 17.68 8.71
C ASP A 161 -0.84 17.87 8.91
N LEU A 162 -1.62 17.85 7.81
CA LEU A 162 -3.08 17.95 7.88
C LEU A 162 -3.71 16.68 8.48
N PHE A 163 -3.17 15.53 8.16
CA PHE A 163 -3.59 14.25 8.76
C PHE A 163 -3.24 14.19 10.24
N GLU A 164 -2.01 14.58 10.60
CA GLU A 164 -1.57 14.61 12.00
C GLU A 164 -2.38 15.63 12.82
N ALA A 165 -2.68 16.81 12.26
CA ALA A 165 -3.56 17.80 12.88
C ALA A 165 -5.00 17.29 13.09
N ALA A 166 -5.46 16.37 12.23
CA ALA A 166 -6.74 15.67 12.38
C ALA A 166 -6.66 14.48 13.38
N GLY A 167 -5.52 14.27 14.02
CA GLY A 167 -5.29 13.21 15.00
C GLY A 167 -5.02 11.84 14.38
N ILE A 168 -4.60 11.78 13.12
CA ILE A 168 -4.12 10.55 12.47
C ILE A 168 -2.72 10.22 12.96
N THR A 169 -2.50 8.94 13.25
CA THR A 169 -1.21 8.41 13.69
C THR A 169 -0.58 7.56 12.59
N PHE A 170 0.68 7.84 12.26
CA PHE A 170 1.48 7.03 11.35
C PHE A 170 2.43 6.14 12.15
N ALA A 171 2.65 4.92 11.68
CA ALA A 171 3.62 4.03 12.31
C ALA A 171 5.03 4.64 12.27
N PRO A 172 5.84 4.48 13.34
CA PRO A 172 7.24 4.90 13.31
C PRO A 172 8.05 3.97 12.39
N PRO A 173 9.20 4.45 11.85
CA PRO A 173 9.99 3.70 10.88
C PRO A 173 10.45 2.31 11.33
N ASP A 174 10.75 2.11 12.61
CA ASP A 174 11.19 0.83 13.16
C ASP A 174 10.07 -0.21 13.20
N VAL A 175 8.81 0.20 13.45
CA VAL A 175 7.63 -0.67 13.33
C VAL A 175 7.33 -0.97 11.88
N ALA A 176 7.36 0.05 11.03
CA ALA A 176 7.12 -0.08 9.58
C ALA A 176 8.13 -1.01 8.91
N ALA A 177 9.39 -1.01 9.34
CA ALA A 177 10.45 -1.88 8.81
C ALA A 177 10.23 -3.38 9.12
N ARG A 178 9.45 -3.71 10.15
CA ARG A 178 9.01 -5.09 10.40
C ARG A 178 7.78 -5.47 9.59
N PHE A 179 6.94 -4.48 9.29
CA PHE A 179 5.73 -4.66 8.50
C PHE A 179 6.04 -4.86 7.01
N SER A 180 6.81 -3.99 6.40
CA SER A 180 7.04 -4.03 4.95
C SER A 180 8.39 -3.48 4.54
N ILE A 181 8.87 -3.95 3.38
CA ILE A 181 10.04 -3.42 2.69
C ILE A 181 9.67 -2.94 1.28
N GLU A 182 10.35 -1.90 0.83
CA GLU A 182 10.32 -1.39 -0.54
C GLU A 182 11.62 -0.64 -0.87
N GLY A 183 12.14 -0.85 -2.08
CA GLY A 183 13.28 -0.09 -2.62
C GLY A 183 14.37 -0.96 -3.22
N ASP A 184 15.27 -0.32 -3.99
CA ASP A 184 16.33 -0.99 -4.76
C ASP A 184 17.35 -1.73 -3.88
N ASP A 185 17.57 -1.25 -2.66
CA ASP A 185 18.48 -1.86 -1.69
C ASP A 185 17.74 -2.76 -0.66
N ALA A 186 16.40 -2.89 -0.80
CA ALA A 186 15.60 -3.68 0.12
C ALA A 186 15.65 -5.16 -0.24
N VAL A 187 16.13 -5.98 0.70
CA VAL A 187 16.21 -7.44 0.57
C VAL A 187 15.33 -8.08 1.62
N TYR A 188 14.49 -9.02 1.21
CA TYR A 188 13.60 -9.75 2.11
C TYR A 188 14.38 -10.56 3.17
N ASP A 189 14.15 -10.24 4.43
CA ASP A 189 14.63 -10.96 5.59
C ASP A 189 13.53 -11.07 6.66
N LYS A 190 12.48 -11.86 6.34
CA LYS A 190 11.36 -12.19 7.24
C LYS A 190 10.42 -11.04 7.60
N GLN A 191 10.44 -9.91 6.91
CA GLN A 191 9.37 -8.91 7.04
C GLN A 191 8.00 -9.52 6.73
N PHE A 192 6.95 -8.94 7.30
CA PHE A 192 5.58 -9.42 7.09
C PHE A 192 5.18 -9.37 5.61
N GLY A 193 5.55 -8.29 4.89
CA GLY A 193 5.30 -8.17 3.46
C GLY A 193 6.26 -7.23 2.75
N PHE A 194 5.91 -6.89 1.53
CA PHE A 194 6.71 -6.04 0.65
C PHE A 194 5.84 -5.33 -0.38
N HIS A 195 6.43 -4.36 -1.08
CA HIS A 195 5.91 -3.82 -2.34
C HIS A 195 7.02 -3.67 -3.38
N GLY A 196 6.62 -3.72 -4.67
CA GLY A 196 7.46 -3.39 -5.81
C GLY A 196 8.37 -4.52 -6.28
N LEU A 197 7.83 -5.54 -6.98
CA LEU A 197 8.58 -6.63 -7.62
C LEU A 197 9.71 -6.17 -8.54
N LYS A 198 9.64 -4.91 -9.01
CA LYS A 198 10.61 -4.35 -9.94
C LYS A 198 11.89 -3.88 -9.27
N TRP A 199 11.85 -3.52 -7.99
CA TRP A 199 12.97 -2.93 -7.27
C TRP A 199 13.24 -3.53 -5.88
N THR A 200 12.35 -4.37 -5.36
CA THR A 200 12.55 -5.02 -4.05
C THR A 200 12.96 -6.48 -4.23
N ASP A 201 14.07 -6.90 -3.62
CA ASP A 201 14.56 -8.27 -3.75
C ASP A 201 13.83 -9.24 -2.82
N ILE A 202 12.90 -10.00 -3.39
CA ILE A 202 12.21 -11.12 -2.74
C ILE A 202 12.62 -12.49 -3.34
N SER A 203 13.75 -12.57 -4.00
CA SER A 203 14.21 -13.79 -4.70
C SER A 203 14.28 -15.02 -3.79
N LYS A 204 14.61 -14.84 -2.51
CA LYS A 204 14.60 -15.90 -1.51
C LYS A 204 13.19 -16.48 -1.34
N TRP A 205 12.20 -15.61 -1.13
CA TRP A 205 10.80 -16.02 -0.97
C TRP A 205 10.27 -16.74 -2.21
N ILE A 206 10.58 -16.23 -3.41
CA ILE A 206 10.17 -16.83 -4.68
C ILE A 206 10.70 -18.26 -4.83
N LYS A 207 11.96 -18.51 -4.45
CA LYS A 207 12.57 -19.85 -4.49
C LYS A 207 11.89 -20.82 -3.53
N GLU A 208 11.43 -20.33 -2.39
CA GLU A 208 10.74 -21.12 -1.36
C GLU A 208 9.27 -21.35 -1.71
N ASN A 209 8.69 -20.53 -2.62
CA ASN A 209 7.27 -20.51 -2.98
C ASN A 209 7.00 -20.60 -4.49
N PRO A 210 7.57 -21.58 -5.21
CA PRO A 210 7.47 -21.67 -6.67
C PRO A 210 6.03 -21.90 -7.16
N GLN A 211 5.14 -22.42 -6.32
CA GLN A 211 3.74 -22.70 -6.66
C GLN A 211 2.93 -21.44 -7.01
N TRP A 212 3.38 -20.27 -6.58
CA TRP A 212 2.69 -19.01 -6.85
C TRP A 212 3.02 -18.39 -8.22
N GLY A 213 4.07 -18.88 -8.90
CA GLY A 213 4.47 -18.38 -10.21
C GLY A 213 4.86 -16.89 -10.21
N VAL A 214 5.26 -16.35 -9.06
CA VAL A 214 5.79 -14.98 -8.98
C VAL A 214 7.20 -14.95 -9.53
N VAL A 215 7.52 -13.91 -10.29
CA VAL A 215 8.86 -13.68 -10.84
C VAL A 215 9.35 -12.33 -10.36
N ASN A 216 10.54 -12.31 -9.76
CA ASN A 216 11.18 -11.06 -9.40
C ASN A 216 11.62 -10.32 -10.67
N LEU A 217 11.17 -9.08 -10.84
CA LEU A 217 11.41 -8.29 -12.03
C LEU A 217 12.67 -7.41 -11.91
N LEU A 218 13.48 -7.59 -10.86
CA LEU A 218 14.77 -6.91 -10.73
C LEU A 218 15.56 -7.08 -12.03
N LYS A 219 16.04 -5.96 -12.59
CA LYS A 219 16.99 -6.03 -13.70
C LYS A 219 18.29 -6.61 -13.13
N PRO A 220 18.89 -7.62 -13.79
CA PRO A 220 20.25 -8.03 -13.42
C PRO A 220 21.15 -6.79 -13.50
N HIS A 221 21.88 -6.55 -12.41
CA HIS A 221 22.88 -5.48 -12.30
C HIS A 221 24.03 -5.70 -13.27
#